data_618a4a5d6c2f1fbf17900bb4d53d8c9b
#
_entry.id   618a4a5d6c2f1fbf17900bb4d53d8c9b
#
_cell.length_a   1.000
_cell.length_b   1.000
_cell.length_c   1.000
_cell.angle_alpha   90.00
_cell.angle_beta   90.00
_cell.angle_gamma   90.00
#
_symmetry.space_group_name_H-M   'P 1'
#
loop_
_entity.id
_entity.type
_entity.pdbx_description
1 polymer ?
#
loop_
_entity_poly.entity_id
_entity_poly.type
_entity_poly.pdbx_seq_one_letter_code
_entity_poly.pdbx_strand_id
1 'polypeptide(L)'
;MKNNLNYLKNNLNLCGYTLLRVTNNKILIFKSFYKYTKCIYVSYFDTSIEVKIDKVFDTEVYPEYIERLMITKKCFDSIYDSLWYIQRSILI
;
A
#
# COMPACT_ATOMS: atom_id res chain seq x y z
N MET A 1 -13.14 -12.27 -7.56
CA MET A 1 -13.37 -11.00 -6.85
C MET A 1 -12.70 -10.99 -5.50
N LYS A 2 -13.22 -11.71 -4.53
CA LYS A 2 -12.53 -11.87 -3.24
C LYS A 2 -11.12 -12.42 -3.40
N ASN A 3 -10.87 -13.16 -4.46
CA ASN A 3 -9.60 -13.80 -4.73
C ASN A 3 -8.50 -12.83 -5.18
N ASN A 4 -8.85 -11.62 -5.61
CA ASN A 4 -7.85 -10.68 -6.11
C ASN A 4 -6.92 -10.18 -5.01
N LEU A 5 -7.46 -9.84 -3.83
CA LEU A 5 -6.61 -9.45 -2.71
C LEU A 5 -5.81 -10.64 -2.17
N ASN A 6 -6.40 -11.84 -2.18
CA ASN A 6 -5.67 -13.05 -1.80
C ASN A 6 -4.54 -13.34 -2.77
N TYR A 7 -4.77 -13.13 -4.07
CA TYR A 7 -3.73 -13.30 -5.07
C TYR A 7 -2.56 -12.34 -4.80
N LEU A 8 -2.85 -11.07 -4.53
CA LEU A 8 -1.81 -10.10 -4.17
C LEU A 8 -1.06 -10.53 -2.92
N LYS A 9 -1.79 -10.91 -1.87
CA LYS A 9 -1.19 -11.35 -0.61
C LYS A 9 -0.24 -12.53 -0.81
N ASN A 10 -0.64 -13.50 -1.64
CA ASN A 10 0.11 -14.73 -1.84
C ASN A 10 1.31 -14.56 -2.79
N ASN A 11 1.31 -13.52 -3.62
CA ASN A 11 2.33 -13.34 -4.65
C ASN A 11 3.26 -12.16 -4.42
N LEU A 12 3.03 -11.36 -3.37
CA LEU A 12 3.94 -10.26 -3.03
C LEU A 12 5.11 -10.77 -2.20
N ASN A 13 6.30 -10.30 -2.54
CA ASN A 13 7.47 -10.43 -1.68
C ASN A 13 7.53 -9.17 -0.82
N LEU A 14 7.22 -9.31 0.46
CA LEU A 14 7.04 -8.16 1.34
C LEU A 14 8.33 -7.46 1.76
N CYS A 15 9.48 -8.14 1.68
CA CYS A 15 10.79 -7.52 1.94
C CYS A 15 10.83 -6.71 3.25
N GLY A 16 10.24 -7.26 4.30
CA GLY A 16 10.20 -6.59 5.61
C GLY A 16 8.97 -5.71 5.84
N TYR A 17 8.12 -5.51 4.83
CA TYR A 17 6.83 -4.84 5.02
C TYR A 17 5.85 -5.77 5.74
N THR A 18 4.91 -5.18 6.44
CA THR A 18 3.80 -5.88 7.09
C THR A 18 2.55 -5.70 6.25
N LEU A 19 1.79 -6.77 6.07
CA LEU A 19 0.52 -6.74 5.35
C LEU A 19 -0.61 -7.00 6.33
N LEU A 20 -1.58 -6.08 6.38
CA LEU A 20 -2.79 -6.21 7.18
C LEU A 20 -4.01 -6.16 6.29
N ARG A 21 -4.98 -7.05 6.57
CA ARG A 21 -6.31 -6.96 5.94
C ARG A 21 -7.14 -5.96 6.74
N VAL A 22 -7.56 -4.88 6.09
CA VAL A 22 -8.37 -3.85 6.74
C VAL A 22 -9.86 -4.19 6.64
N THR A 23 -10.30 -4.57 5.42
CA THR A 23 -11.67 -5.04 5.15
C THR A 23 -11.60 -6.15 4.12
N ASN A 24 -12.77 -6.66 3.69
CA ASN A 24 -12.82 -7.71 2.67
C ASN A 24 -12.22 -7.29 1.33
N ASN A 25 -12.18 -5.99 1.07
CA ASN A 25 -11.69 -5.45 -0.21
C ASN A 25 -10.57 -4.43 -0.04
N LYS A 26 -9.94 -4.36 1.14
CA LYS A 26 -8.84 -3.43 1.39
C LYS A 26 -7.73 -4.08 2.19
N ILE A 27 -6.49 -3.87 1.76
CA ILE A 27 -5.30 -4.25 2.52
C ILE A 27 -4.40 -3.03 2.70
N LEU A 28 -3.62 -3.06 3.77
CA LEU A 28 -2.59 -2.08 4.05
C LEU A 28 -1.25 -2.81 4.13
N ILE A 29 -0.29 -2.32 3.38
CA ILE A 29 1.09 -2.80 3.40
C ILE A 29 1.95 -1.65 3.89
N PHE A 30 2.72 -1.86 4.95
CA PHE A 30 3.47 -0.75 5.54
C PHE A 30 4.81 -1.20 6.09
N LYS A 31 5.72 -0.25 6.17
CA LYS A 31 7.02 -0.43 6.80
C LYS A 31 7.45 0.88 7.44
N SER A 32 7.92 0.80 8.68
CA SER A 32 8.46 1.95 9.40
C SER A 32 9.93 2.12 9.07
N PHE A 33 10.26 3.34 8.68
CA PHE A 33 11.63 3.79 8.48
C PHE A 33 11.98 4.81 9.56
N TYR A 34 13.21 5.28 9.57
CA TYR A 34 13.59 6.34 10.48
C TYR A 34 12.83 7.61 10.10
N LYS A 35 12.06 8.15 11.04
CA LYS A 35 11.27 9.39 10.92
C LYS A 35 9.95 9.28 10.15
N TYR A 36 9.65 8.18 9.45
CA TYR A 36 8.38 8.05 8.75
C TYR A 36 8.00 6.58 8.58
N THR A 37 6.73 6.38 8.29
CA THR A 37 6.18 5.07 7.89
C THR A 37 5.65 5.18 6.47
N LYS A 38 6.10 4.29 5.60
CA LYS A 38 5.56 4.20 4.24
C LYS A 38 4.36 3.27 4.23
N CYS A 39 3.25 3.76 3.70
CA CYS A 39 1.99 3.02 3.65
C CYS A 39 1.53 2.84 2.21
N ILE A 40 1.18 1.61 1.86
CA ILE A 40 0.63 1.25 0.55
C ILE A 40 -0.77 0.73 0.81
N TYR A 41 -1.79 1.48 0.37
CA TYR A 41 -3.19 1.11 0.51
C TYR A 41 -3.66 0.50 -0.80
N VAL A 42 -4.19 -0.71 -0.74
CA VAL A 42 -4.74 -1.38 -1.90
C VAL A 42 -6.23 -1.60 -1.66
N SER A 43 -7.05 -1.03 -2.53
CA SER A 43 -8.50 -1.15 -2.46
C SER A 43 -9.00 -1.78 -3.75
N TYR A 44 -9.84 -2.81 -3.61
CA TYR A 44 -10.49 -3.47 -4.75
C TYR A 44 -11.90 -2.96 -4.90
N PHE A 45 -12.21 -2.46 -6.08
CA PHE A 45 -13.55 -2.10 -6.50
C PHE A 45 -14.05 -3.13 -7.50
N ASP A 46 -15.29 -3.02 -7.94
CA ASP A 46 -15.91 -4.03 -8.81
C ASP A 46 -15.07 -4.36 -10.04
N THR A 47 -14.48 -3.35 -10.68
CA THR A 47 -13.75 -3.52 -11.93
C THR A 47 -12.34 -2.96 -11.89
N SER A 48 -11.91 -2.43 -10.75
CA SER A 48 -10.60 -1.78 -10.69
C SER A 48 -9.94 -1.99 -9.34
N ILE A 49 -8.63 -1.81 -9.32
CA ILE A 49 -7.81 -1.86 -8.11
C ILE A 49 -7.14 -0.52 -7.95
N GLU A 50 -7.37 0.13 -6.82
CA GLU A 50 -6.72 1.40 -6.50
C GLU A 50 -5.53 1.14 -5.58
N VAL A 51 -4.39 1.69 -5.94
CA VAL A 51 -3.18 1.65 -5.11
C VAL A 51 -2.81 3.08 -4.76
N LYS A 52 -2.76 3.36 -3.46
CA LYS A 52 -2.39 4.67 -2.94
C LYS A 52 -1.18 4.51 -2.03
N ILE A 53 -0.15 5.32 -2.27
CA ILE A 53 1.08 5.28 -1.49
C ILE A 53 1.26 6.62 -0.81
N ASP A 54 1.48 6.61 0.50
CA ASP A 54 1.80 7.81 1.25
C ASP A 54 2.90 7.56 2.27
N LYS A 55 3.39 8.65 2.85
CA LYS A 55 4.32 8.63 3.98
C LYS A 55 3.67 9.33 5.16
N VAL A 56 3.74 8.70 6.31
CA VAL A 56 3.28 9.27 7.58
C VAL A 56 4.51 9.61 8.41
N PHE A 57 4.76 10.89 8.61
CA PHE A 57 5.94 11.34 9.33
C PHE A 57 5.74 11.25 10.84
N ASP A 58 6.84 11.03 11.55
CA ASP A 58 6.85 10.99 13.00
C ASP A 58 6.62 12.42 13.54
N THR A 59 5.49 12.61 14.22
CA THR A 59 5.10 13.90 14.77
C THR A 59 5.96 14.33 15.96
N GLU A 60 6.65 13.41 16.62
CA GLU A 60 7.61 13.75 17.66
C GLU A 60 8.85 14.42 17.09
N VAL A 61 9.24 14.03 15.87
CA VAL A 61 10.39 14.60 15.17
C VAL A 61 9.99 15.84 14.38
N TYR A 62 8.80 15.80 13.78
CA TYR A 62 8.29 16.88 12.94
C TYR A 62 6.88 17.27 13.40
N PRO A 63 6.77 17.98 14.52
CA PRO A 63 5.44 18.31 15.06
C PRO A 63 4.58 19.17 14.13
N GLU A 64 5.20 19.89 13.19
CA GLU A 64 4.49 20.66 12.19
C GLU A 64 3.98 19.82 11.02
N TYR A 65 4.45 18.58 10.86
CA TYR A 65 4.03 17.68 9.79
C TYR A 65 3.08 16.62 10.34
N ILE A 66 1.90 17.05 10.72
CA ILE A 66 0.89 16.15 11.28
C ILE A 66 0.08 15.43 10.20
N GLU A 67 0.21 15.87 8.94
CA GLU A 67 -0.56 15.32 7.84
C GLU A 67 0.25 14.31 7.06
N ARG A 68 -0.48 13.43 6.37
CA ARG A 68 0.11 12.47 5.46
C ARG A 68 0.56 13.16 4.19
N LEU A 69 1.73 12.79 3.73
CA LEU A 69 2.18 13.19 2.41
C LEU A 69 1.82 12.09 1.42
N MET A 70 0.78 12.30 0.64
CA MET A 70 0.39 11.35 -0.41
C MET A 70 1.36 11.47 -1.56
N ILE A 71 2.07 10.36 -1.85
CA ILE A 71 3.09 10.32 -2.90
C ILE A 71 2.46 10.02 -4.25
N THR A 72 1.55 9.03 -4.29
CA THR A 72 0.94 8.62 -5.56
C THR A 72 -0.36 7.87 -5.32
N LYS A 73 -1.21 7.92 -6.35
CA LYS A 73 -2.46 7.17 -6.40
C LYS A 73 -2.65 6.70 -7.83
N LYS A 74 -2.84 5.40 -8.02
CA LYS A 74 -3.08 4.80 -9.34
C LYS A 74 -4.20 3.78 -9.28
N CYS A 75 -4.91 3.66 -10.40
CA CYS A 75 -5.96 2.66 -10.58
C CYS A 75 -5.56 1.71 -11.70
N PHE A 76 -5.89 0.43 -11.51
CA PHE A 76 -5.55 -0.63 -12.46
C PHE A 76 -6.79 -1.47 -12.75
N ASP A 77 -6.90 -1.93 -14.00
CA ASP A 77 -7.94 -2.88 -14.40
C ASP A 77 -7.45 -4.32 -14.28
N SER A 78 -6.14 -4.51 -14.26
CA SER A 78 -5.52 -5.83 -14.18
C SER A 78 -4.88 -6.07 -12.82
N ILE A 79 -5.17 -7.25 -12.25
CA ILE A 79 -4.53 -7.68 -11.00
C ILE A 79 -3.01 -7.82 -11.18
N TYR A 80 -2.57 -8.24 -12.35
CA TYR A 80 -1.15 -8.43 -12.63
C TYR A 80 -0.40 -7.11 -12.69
N ASP A 81 -0.98 -6.11 -13.30
CA ASP A 81 -0.37 -4.77 -13.37
C ASP A 81 -0.30 -4.14 -11.98
N SER A 82 -1.34 -4.30 -11.16
CA SER A 82 -1.34 -3.80 -9.80
C SER A 82 -0.30 -4.52 -8.94
N LEU A 83 -0.18 -5.84 -9.08
CA LEU A 83 0.83 -6.62 -8.37
C LEU A 83 2.24 -6.13 -8.70
N TRP A 84 2.51 -5.92 -9.98
CA TRP A 84 3.80 -5.45 -10.43
C TRP A 84 4.14 -4.06 -9.86
N TYR A 85 3.16 -3.17 -9.89
CA TYR A 85 3.32 -1.82 -9.38
C TYR A 85 3.57 -1.81 -7.86
N ILE A 86 2.80 -2.61 -7.12
CA ILE A 86 2.96 -2.72 -5.67
C ILE A 86 4.33 -3.32 -5.34
N GLN A 87 4.71 -4.39 -6.02
CA GLN A 87 6.00 -5.04 -5.80
C GLN A 87 7.16 -4.08 -6.06
N ARG A 88 7.07 -3.32 -7.12
CA ARG A 88 8.07 -2.31 -7.45
C ARG A 88 8.14 -1.22 -6.37
N SER A 89 6.99 -0.82 -5.83
CA SER A 89 6.93 0.18 -4.77
C SER A 89 7.55 -0.32 -3.47
N ILE A 90 7.39 -1.61 -3.19
CA ILE A 90 8.02 -2.26 -2.02
C ILE A 90 9.54 -2.27 -2.17
N LEU A 91 10.04 -2.54 -3.37
CA LEU A 91 11.48 -2.69 -3.63
C LEU A 91 12.24 -1.36 -3.70
N ILE A 92 11.55 -0.27 -3.89
CA ILE A 92 12.14 1.07 -3.88
C ILE A 92 12.21 1.56 -2.44
#